data_8266887647dc6302711720decd0ee972
#
_entry.id   8266887647dc6302711720decd0ee972
#
_cell.length_a   1.000
_cell.length_b   1.000
_cell.length_c   1.000
_cell.angle_alpha   90.00
_cell.angle_beta   90.00
_cell.angle_gamma   90.00
#
_symmetry.space_group_name_H-M   'P 1'
#
loop_
_entity.id
_entity.type
_entity.pdbx_description
1 polymer ?
#
loop_
_entity_poly.entity_id
_entity_poly.type
_entity_poly.pdbx_seq_one_letter_code
_entity_poly.pdbx_strand_id
1 'polypeptide(L)'
;LNMDIENRLMHYMMSAERVKHVHNLRDNPQTSYYPVEELDEIFGRIWRGLRKENKELFPTESAIKDSAIYKASPLHKLTKEQKDARELILQKVSKALENGETRQLIFIDGEAGTGKTVLNSSTFYELYCQAEEEEKTLKCYLLVNHDEQITVYEQIAEKLGLTAKYGKVVSK
;
A
#
# COMPACT_ATOMS: atom_id res chain seq x y z
N LEU A 1 -13.72 2.72 -13.17
CA LEU A 1 -14.65 2.76 -12.03
C LEU A 1 -14.61 1.46 -11.23
N ASN A 2 -14.90 0.30 -11.83
CA ASN A 2 -14.98 -0.96 -11.08
C ASN A 2 -13.66 -1.28 -10.36
N MET A 3 -12.52 -1.14 -11.03
CA MET A 3 -11.21 -1.36 -10.43
C MET A 3 -10.90 -0.38 -9.28
N ASP A 4 -11.33 0.89 -9.39
CA ASP A 4 -11.12 1.85 -8.29
C ASP A 4 -12.02 1.54 -7.10
N ILE A 5 -13.25 1.06 -7.33
CA ILE A 5 -14.15 0.60 -6.26
C ILE A 5 -13.54 -0.64 -5.59
N GLU A 6 -13.06 -1.60 -6.37
CA GLU A 6 -12.40 -2.81 -5.89
C GLU A 6 -11.17 -2.48 -5.05
N ASN A 7 -10.26 -1.65 -5.57
CA ASN A 7 -9.05 -1.24 -4.87
C ASN A 7 -9.37 -0.51 -3.55
N ARG A 8 -10.38 0.37 -3.57
CA ARG A 8 -10.81 1.07 -2.36
C ARG A 8 -11.47 0.13 -1.37
N LEU A 9 -12.25 -0.84 -1.86
CA LEU A 9 -12.85 -1.86 -1.01
C LEU A 9 -11.76 -2.71 -0.33
N MET A 10 -10.77 -3.17 -1.08
CA MET A 10 -9.63 -3.90 -0.53
C MET A 10 -8.86 -3.08 0.51
N HIS A 11 -8.61 -1.80 0.25
CA HIS A 11 -7.94 -0.91 1.20
C HIS A 11 -8.73 -0.76 2.50
N TYR A 12 -10.05 -0.59 2.43
CA TYR A 12 -10.92 -0.51 3.60
C TYR A 12 -10.98 -1.85 4.34
N MET A 13 -11.15 -2.95 3.61
CA MET A 13 -11.20 -4.29 4.20
C MET A 13 -9.89 -4.66 4.88
N MET A 14 -8.73 -4.31 4.31
CA MET A 14 -7.44 -4.52 4.97
C MET A 14 -7.36 -3.81 6.32
N SER A 15 -8.01 -2.65 6.45
CA SER A 15 -8.04 -1.87 7.69
C SER A 15 -9.09 -2.34 8.70
N ALA A 16 -9.98 -3.27 8.34
CA ALA A 16 -10.96 -3.85 9.22
C ALA A 16 -10.35 -4.98 10.06
N GLU A 17 -10.57 -4.98 11.39
CA GLU A 17 -9.98 -5.95 12.31
C GLU A 17 -10.32 -7.42 11.97
N ARG A 18 -11.57 -7.66 11.57
CA ARG A 18 -12.07 -9.01 11.28
C ARG A 18 -11.52 -9.62 9.99
N VAL A 19 -10.90 -8.82 9.13
CA VAL A 19 -10.31 -9.28 7.86
C VAL A 19 -8.89 -9.77 8.12
N LYS A 20 -8.62 -11.03 7.79
CA LYS A 20 -7.31 -11.65 7.96
C LYS A 20 -6.42 -11.48 6.73
N HIS A 21 -6.98 -11.66 5.54
CA HIS A 21 -6.22 -11.60 4.29
C HIS A 21 -6.99 -10.85 3.21
N VAL A 22 -6.27 -10.12 2.39
CA VAL A 22 -6.77 -9.43 1.20
C VAL A 22 -5.91 -9.86 0.01
N HIS A 23 -6.54 -10.35 -1.04
CA HIS A 23 -5.88 -10.82 -2.25
C HIS A 23 -6.34 -10.02 -3.46
N ASN A 24 -5.54 -10.06 -4.50
CA ASN A 24 -5.92 -9.58 -5.84
C ASN A 24 -5.86 -8.07 -6.03
N LEU A 25 -4.71 -7.47 -5.73
CA LEU A 25 -4.43 -6.07 -6.00
C LEU A 25 -4.08 -5.88 -7.48
N ARG A 26 -4.88 -5.07 -8.17
CA ARG A 26 -4.63 -4.68 -9.56
C ARG A 26 -4.51 -3.16 -9.62
N ASP A 27 -3.44 -2.68 -10.22
CA ASP A 27 -3.33 -1.24 -10.49
C ASP A 27 -4.30 -0.84 -11.61
N ASN A 28 -4.99 0.29 -11.43
CA ASN A 28 -5.81 0.86 -12.49
C ASN A 28 -4.99 1.90 -13.25
N PRO A 29 -4.58 1.63 -14.50
CA PRO A 29 -3.80 2.55 -15.29
C PRO A 29 -4.61 3.78 -15.74
N GLN A 30 -5.94 3.72 -15.69
CA GLN A 30 -6.79 4.83 -16.09
C GLN A 30 -6.91 5.87 -14.98
N THR A 31 -6.49 7.08 -15.25
CA THR A 31 -6.57 8.22 -14.32
C THR A 31 -7.78 9.10 -14.55
N SER A 32 -8.41 9.01 -15.73
CA SER A 32 -9.58 9.81 -16.08
C SER A 32 -10.62 8.95 -16.80
N TYR A 33 -11.82 8.87 -16.25
CA TYR A 33 -12.98 8.18 -16.82
C TYR A 33 -14.26 8.78 -16.22
N TYR A 34 -15.38 8.62 -16.91
CA TYR A 34 -16.70 8.96 -16.33
C TYR A 34 -17.24 7.75 -15.53
N PRO A 35 -17.77 7.90 -14.33
CA PRO A 35 -17.89 9.10 -13.49
C PRO A 35 -16.88 9.16 -12.34
N VAL A 36 -15.60 9.45 -12.63
CA VAL A 36 -14.52 9.47 -11.59
C VAL A 36 -14.83 10.45 -10.45
N GLU A 37 -15.49 11.56 -10.76
CA GLU A 37 -15.86 12.59 -9.77
C GLU A 37 -16.91 12.11 -8.76
N GLU A 38 -17.71 11.11 -9.13
CA GLU A 38 -18.74 10.51 -8.28
C GLU A 38 -18.21 9.30 -7.47
N LEU A 39 -16.94 8.91 -7.65
CA LEU A 39 -16.39 7.70 -7.03
C LEU A 39 -16.57 7.69 -5.50
N ASP A 40 -16.37 8.82 -4.85
CA ASP A 40 -16.49 8.92 -3.38
C ASP A 40 -17.93 8.70 -2.93
N GLU A 41 -18.91 9.26 -3.64
CA GLU A 41 -20.31 9.07 -3.33
C GLU A 41 -20.80 7.65 -3.59
N ILE A 42 -20.40 7.10 -4.75
CA ILE A 42 -20.73 5.72 -5.15
C ILE A 42 -20.17 4.74 -4.14
N PHE A 43 -18.89 4.86 -3.81
CA PHE A 43 -18.24 4.01 -2.82
C PHE A 43 -18.88 4.13 -1.44
N GLY A 44 -19.15 5.35 -0.98
CA GLY A 44 -19.81 5.59 0.31
C GLY A 44 -21.20 4.96 0.38
N ARG A 45 -21.97 4.95 -0.72
CA ARG A 45 -23.25 4.23 -0.78
C ARG A 45 -23.08 2.73 -0.66
N ILE A 46 -22.10 2.16 -1.39
CA ILE A 46 -21.76 0.73 -1.32
C ILE A 46 -21.35 0.35 0.11
N TRP A 47 -20.40 1.09 0.70
CA TRP A 47 -19.91 0.81 2.04
C TRP A 47 -21.01 0.87 3.10
N ARG A 48 -21.89 1.89 3.05
CA ARG A 48 -23.05 1.99 3.93
C ARG A 48 -24.04 0.83 3.75
N GLY A 49 -24.20 0.35 2.51
CA GLY A 49 -25.00 -0.85 2.21
C GLY A 49 -24.42 -2.08 2.89
N LEU A 50 -23.15 -2.37 2.65
CA LEU A 50 -22.43 -3.50 3.26
C LEU A 50 -22.46 -3.44 4.80
N ARG A 51 -22.31 -2.24 5.36
CA ARG A 51 -22.37 -2.03 6.81
C ARG A 51 -23.75 -2.31 7.41
N LYS A 52 -24.85 -2.15 6.68
CA LYS A 52 -26.19 -2.54 7.15
C LYS A 52 -26.30 -4.06 7.32
N GLU A 53 -25.65 -4.82 6.45
CA GLU A 53 -25.64 -6.28 6.51
C GLU A 53 -24.75 -6.79 7.65
N ASN A 54 -23.56 -6.19 7.84
CA ASN A 54 -22.65 -6.63 8.89
C ASN A 54 -21.78 -5.47 9.42
N LYS A 55 -22.15 -4.93 10.58
CA LYS A 55 -21.45 -3.79 11.20
C LYS A 55 -20.07 -4.14 11.77
N GLU A 56 -19.84 -5.41 12.13
CA GLU A 56 -18.56 -5.86 12.67
C GLU A 56 -17.52 -6.01 11.55
N LEU A 57 -17.94 -6.53 10.39
CA LEU A 57 -17.07 -6.70 9.24
C LEU A 57 -16.83 -5.38 8.51
N PHE A 58 -17.82 -4.49 8.50
CA PHE A 58 -17.77 -3.20 7.82
C PHE A 58 -17.89 -2.05 8.83
N PRO A 59 -16.80 -1.62 9.47
CA PRO A 59 -16.80 -0.50 10.43
C PRO A 59 -17.21 0.82 9.76
N THR A 60 -17.32 1.89 10.55
CA THR A 60 -17.55 3.23 9.99
C THR A 60 -16.34 3.68 9.16
N GLU A 61 -16.58 4.50 8.15
CA GLU A 61 -15.48 5.05 7.33
C GLU A 61 -14.49 5.86 8.18
N SER A 62 -14.97 6.57 9.20
CA SER A 62 -14.09 7.29 10.13
C SER A 62 -13.18 6.32 10.90
N ALA A 63 -13.71 5.23 11.45
CA ALA A 63 -12.93 4.24 12.16
C ALA A 63 -11.85 3.61 11.26
N ILE A 64 -12.20 3.33 9.99
CA ILE A 64 -11.23 2.84 9.00
C ILE A 64 -10.13 3.89 8.78
N LYS A 65 -10.49 5.12 8.42
CA LYS A 65 -9.55 6.19 8.07
C LYS A 65 -8.65 6.61 9.24
N ASP A 66 -9.13 6.44 10.47
CA ASP A 66 -8.37 6.75 11.68
C ASP A 66 -7.40 5.64 12.08
N SER A 67 -7.59 4.43 11.57
CA SER A 67 -6.74 3.28 11.91
C SER A 67 -5.30 3.46 11.45
N ALA A 68 -4.35 2.96 12.24
CA ALA A 68 -2.92 2.99 11.90
C ALA A 68 -2.62 2.19 10.63
N ILE A 69 -3.31 1.06 10.43
CA ILE A 69 -3.17 0.21 9.24
C ILE A 69 -3.57 1.00 8.00
N TYR A 70 -4.71 1.71 8.01
CA TYR A 70 -5.13 2.52 6.88
C TYR A 70 -4.09 3.59 6.55
N LYS A 71 -3.62 4.33 7.54
CA LYS A 71 -2.66 5.44 7.37
C LYS A 71 -1.30 4.99 6.84
N ALA A 72 -0.85 3.79 7.21
CA ALA A 72 0.43 3.22 6.79
C ALA A 72 0.32 2.31 5.54
N SER A 73 -0.89 2.07 5.05
CA SER A 73 -1.16 1.14 3.97
C SER A 73 -0.43 1.47 2.66
N PRO A 74 0.14 0.48 1.97
CA PRO A 74 0.68 0.67 0.62
C PRO A 74 -0.41 0.86 -0.46
N LEU A 75 -1.68 0.66 -0.11
CA LEU A 75 -2.83 0.67 -1.03
C LEU A 75 -3.45 2.06 -1.23
N HIS A 76 -2.85 3.09 -0.67
CA HIS A 76 -3.28 4.46 -0.93
C HIS A 76 -3.13 4.81 -2.41
N LYS A 77 -4.12 5.52 -2.95
CA LYS A 77 -3.98 6.15 -4.25
C LYS A 77 -2.90 7.24 -4.15
N LEU A 78 -1.79 7.03 -4.84
CA LEU A 78 -0.70 7.99 -4.89
C LEU A 78 -1.09 9.22 -5.72
N THR A 79 -0.61 10.40 -5.34
CA THR A 79 -0.64 11.59 -6.20
C THR A 79 0.26 11.38 -7.42
N LYS A 80 0.16 12.29 -8.39
CA LYS A 80 1.02 12.22 -9.58
C LYS A 80 2.50 12.30 -9.19
N GLU A 81 2.85 13.25 -8.33
CA GLU A 81 4.23 13.45 -7.87
C GLU A 81 4.77 12.23 -7.11
N GLN A 82 3.93 11.60 -6.29
CA GLN A 82 4.30 10.38 -5.58
C GLN A 82 4.48 9.19 -6.53
N LYS A 83 3.65 9.08 -7.58
CA LYS A 83 3.83 8.05 -8.62
C LYS A 83 5.13 8.26 -9.38
N ASP A 84 5.38 9.48 -9.85
CA ASP A 84 6.60 9.83 -10.59
C ASP A 84 7.85 9.53 -9.72
N ALA A 85 7.80 9.87 -8.43
CA ALA A 85 8.88 9.58 -7.48
C ALA A 85 9.06 8.07 -7.28
N ARG A 86 7.98 7.30 -7.11
CA ARG A 86 8.03 5.84 -6.98
C ARG A 86 8.65 5.20 -8.22
N GLU A 87 8.19 5.57 -9.39
CA GLU A 87 8.71 5.04 -10.66
C GLU A 87 10.20 5.33 -10.83
N LEU A 88 10.64 6.54 -10.48
CA LEU A 88 12.05 6.91 -10.52
C LEU A 88 12.89 6.05 -9.55
N ILE A 89 12.38 5.78 -8.35
CA ILE A 89 13.06 4.91 -7.37
C ILE A 89 13.18 3.50 -7.94
N LEU A 90 12.09 2.93 -8.44
CA LEU A 90 12.06 1.58 -9.00
C LEU A 90 13.04 1.45 -10.18
N GLN A 91 13.06 2.41 -11.09
CA GLN A 91 14.01 2.45 -12.21
C GLN A 91 15.47 2.48 -11.74
N LYS A 92 15.78 3.32 -10.73
CA LYS A 92 17.14 3.39 -10.17
C LYS A 92 17.55 2.10 -9.48
N VAL A 93 16.65 1.48 -8.75
CA VAL A 93 16.89 0.18 -8.08
C VAL A 93 17.14 -0.90 -9.13
N SER A 94 16.27 -1.04 -10.14
CA SER A 94 16.42 -2.04 -11.20
C SER A 94 17.76 -1.87 -11.93
N LYS A 95 18.09 -0.63 -12.32
CA LYS A 95 19.36 -0.34 -13.01
C LYS A 95 20.58 -0.68 -12.16
N ALA A 96 20.54 -0.35 -10.87
CA ALA A 96 21.66 -0.68 -9.96
C ALA A 96 21.83 -2.19 -9.82
N LEU A 97 20.73 -2.95 -9.74
CA LEU A 97 20.75 -4.40 -9.67
C LEU A 97 21.29 -5.04 -10.97
N GLU A 98 20.84 -4.56 -12.13
CA GLU A 98 21.30 -5.02 -13.44
C GLU A 98 22.81 -4.81 -13.62
N ASN A 99 23.32 -3.66 -13.16
CA ASN A 99 24.73 -3.32 -13.24
C ASN A 99 25.58 -3.94 -12.12
N GLY A 100 25.00 -4.65 -11.16
CA GLY A 100 25.72 -5.16 -9.99
C GLY A 100 26.24 -4.05 -9.06
N GLU A 101 25.64 -2.87 -9.11
CA GLU A 101 26.04 -1.74 -8.27
C GLU A 101 25.60 -1.98 -6.82
N THR A 102 26.52 -1.73 -5.89
CA THR A 102 26.26 -1.88 -4.47
C THR A 102 26.37 -0.53 -3.74
N ARG A 103 25.82 -0.44 -2.54
CA ARG A 103 25.90 0.75 -1.66
C ARG A 103 25.27 2.02 -2.27
N GLN A 104 24.22 1.84 -3.06
CA GLN A 104 23.46 2.96 -3.59
C GLN A 104 22.57 3.56 -2.49
N LEU A 105 22.40 4.88 -2.52
CA LEU A 105 21.60 5.62 -1.57
C LEU A 105 20.67 6.58 -2.31
N ILE A 106 19.38 6.47 -2.06
CA ILE A 106 18.35 7.34 -2.62
C ILE A 106 17.71 8.11 -1.47
N PHE A 107 17.83 9.42 -1.48
CA PHE A 107 17.15 10.29 -0.53
C PHE A 107 15.82 10.76 -1.10
N ILE A 108 14.78 10.71 -0.26
CA ILE A 108 13.46 11.27 -0.54
C ILE A 108 13.25 12.41 0.44
N ASP A 109 13.28 13.63 -0.07
CA ASP A 109 12.98 14.83 0.70
C ASP A 109 11.56 15.32 0.44
N GLY A 110 10.97 15.98 1.43
CA GLY A 110 9.63 16.53 1.34
C GLY A 110 9.16 17.04 2.69
N GLU A 111 8.27 18.01 2.69
CA GLU A 111 7.69 18.61 3.90
C GLU A 111 6.89 17.59 4.73
N ALA A 112 6.57 17.97 5.97
CA ALA A 112 5.69 17.17 6.81
C ALA A 112 4.29 17.04 6.16
N GLY A 113 3.71 15.85 6.20
CA GLY A 113 2.38 15.60 5.63
C GLY A 113 2.33 15.33 4.12
N THR A 114 3.45 15.38 3.38
CA THR A 114 3.49 15.09 1.93
C THR A 114 3.33 13.61 1.56
N GLY A 115 3.12 12.75 2.56
CA GLY A 115 2.88 11.32 2.34
C GLY A 115 4.12 10.47 2.09
N LYS A 116 5.30 10.89 2.62
CA LYS A 116 6.54 10.08 2.54
C LYS A 116 6.37 8.66 3.04
N THR A 117 5.61 8.47 4.13
CA THR A 117 5.30 7.16 4.69
C THR A 117 4.53 6.29 3.69
N VAL A 118 3.51 6.85 3.04
CA VAL A 118 2.71 6.18 2.02
C VAL A 118 3.58 5.82 0.80
N LEU A 119 4.41 6.75 0.34
CA LEU A 119 5.34 6.52 -0.76
C LEU A 119 6.31 5.38 -0.43
N ASN A 120 6.90 5.40 0.76
CA ASN A 120 7.84 4.37 1.20
C ASN A 120 7.17 2.99 1.32
N SER A 121 6.00 2.93 1.92
CA SER A 121 5.19 1.72 2.05
C SER A 121 4.80 1.14 0.69
N SER A 122 4.33 2.00 -0.23
CA SER A 122 3.97 1.62 -1.60
C SER A 122 5.18 1.14 -2.40
N THR A 123 6.34 1.80 -2.26
CA THR A 123 7.58 1.41 -2.93
C THR A 123 8.10 0.06 -2.44
N PHE A 124 8.10 -0.13 -1.11
CA PHE A 124 8.47 -1.42 -0.52
C PHE A 124 7.58 -2.56 -1.04
N TYR A 125 6.26 -2.35 -1.05
CA TYR A 125 5.31 -3.35 -1.51
C TYR A 125 5.52 -3.70 -2.98
N GLU A 126 5.74 -2.70 -3.83
CA GLU A 126 6.01 -2.90 -5.26
C GLU A 126 7.31 -3.71 -5.49
N LEU A 127 8.40 -3.33 -4.81
CA LEU A 127 9.67 -4.08 -4.89
C LEU A 127 9.53 -5.52 -4.40
N TYR A 128 8.73 -5.73 -3.35
CA TYR A 128 8.43 -7.06 -2.85
C TYR A 128 7.70 -7.90 -3.90
N CYS A 129 6.63 -7.35 -4.51
CA CYS A 129 5.86 -8.05 -5.54
C CYS A 129 6.73 -8.39 -6.76
N GLN A 130 7.56 -7.45 -7.21
CA GLN A 130 8.49 -7.72 -8.32
C GLN A 130 9.50 -8.81 -7.98
N ALA A 131 10.03 -8.84 -6.75
CA ALA A 131 10.93 -9.90 -6.31
C ALA A 131 10.24 -11.27 -6.25
N GLU A 132 8.97 -11.30 -5.88
CA GLU A 132 8.14 -12.52 -5.84
C GLU A 132 7.80 -13.02 -7.23
N GLU A 133 7.31 -12.14 -8.12
CA GLU A 133 6.93 -12.50 -9.50
C GLU A 133 8.12 -13.01 -10.32
N GLU A 134 9.29 -12.42 -10.15
CA GLU A 134 10.50 -12.80 -10.87
C GLU A 134 11.32 -13.89 -10.17
N GLU A 135 10.82 -14.43 -9.05
CA GLU A 135 11.51 -15.41 -8.20
C GLU A 135 12.97 -15.01 -7.85
N LYS A 136 13.21 -13.70 -7.74
CA LYS A 136 14.55 -13.17 -7.47
C LYS A 136 15.02 -13.54 -6.06
N THR A 137 16.31 -13.74 -5.91
CA THR A 137 16.97 -13.94 -4.60
C THR A 137 17.08 -12.65 -3.77
N LEU A 138 16.47 -11.56 -4.25
CA LEU A 138 16.47 -10.27 -3.59
C LEU A 138 15.54 -10.26 -2.39
N LYS A 139 15.96 -9.57 -1.34
CA LYS A 139 15.17 -9.35 -0.15
C LYS A 139 15.00 -7.85 0.11
N CYS A 140 13.76 -7.42 0.22
CA CYS A 140 13.40 -6.05 0.55
C CYS A 140 13.22 -5.93 2.07
N TYR A 141 13.76 -4.89 2.68
CA TYR A 141 13.57 -4.62 4.10
C TYR A 141 12.98 -3.24 4.29
N LEU A 142 11.90 -3.15 5.04
CA LEU A 142 11.33 -1.89 5.51
C LEU A 142 11.79 -1.65 6.95
N LEU A 143 12.63 -0.63 7.15
CA LEU A 143 13.12 -0.26 8.45
C LEU A 143 12.29 0.88 9.04
N VAL A 144 11.89 0.73 10.29
CA VAL A 144 11.13 1.73 11.03
C VAL A 144 11.81 2.07 12.35
N ASN A 145 11.59 3.29 12.85
CA ASN A 145 12.28 3.79 14.04
C ASN A 145 11.58 3.46 15.36
N HIS A 146 10.30 3.07 15.31
CA HIS A 146 9.48 2.89 16.51
C HIS A 146 8.82 1.51 16.50
N ASP A 147 8.88 0.80 17.62
CA ASP A 147 8.34 -0.55 17.77
C ASP A 147 6.83 -0.62 17.50
N GLU A 148 6.09 0.43 17.84
CA GLU A 148 4.66 0.55 17.54
C GLU A 148 4.38 0.49 16.03
N GLN A 149 5.27 1.07 15.21
CA GLN A 149 5.16 1.02 13.75
C GLN A 149 5.45 -0.37 13.20
N ILE A 150 6.34 -1.13 13.83
CA ILE A 150 6.62 -2.53 13.43
C ILE A 150 5.33 -3.34 13.47
N THR A 151 4.61 -3.29 14.60
CA THR A 151 3.35 -4.03 14.77
C THR A 151 2.36 -3.71 13.67
N VAL A 152 2.23 -2.43 13.28
CA VAL A 152 1.33 -1.99 12.22
C VAL A 152 1.75 -2.58 10.86
N TYR A 153 3.05 -2.51 10.52
CA TYR A 153 3.55 -3.04 9.25
C TYR A 153 3.56 -4.58 9.21
N GLU A 154 3.77 -5.25 10.34
CA GLU A 154 3.63 -6.71 10.43
C GLU A 154 2.19 -7.15 10.17
N GLN A 155 1.21 -6.44 10.75
CA GLN A 155 -0.21 -6.67 10.45
C GLN A 155 -0.55 -6.42 8.99
N ILE A 156 0.00 -5.38 8.37
CA ILE A 156 -0.15 -5.12 6.95
C ILE A 156 0.44 -6.27 6.13
N ALA A 157 1.65 -6.70 6.45
CA ALA A 157 2.33 -7.81 5.77
C ALA A 157 1.54 -9.11 5.88
N GLU A 158 1.03 -9.44 7.07
CA GLU A 158 0.18 -10.62 7.29
C GLU A 158 -1.09 -10.56 6.43
N LYS A 159 -1.78 -9.42 6.44
CA LYS A 159 -3.02 -9.23 5.66
C LYS A 159 -2.82 -9.26 4.15
N LEU A 160 -1.67 -8.84 3.68
CA LEU A 160 -1.27 -8.90 2.27
C LEU A 160 -0.60 -10.23 1.88
N GLY A 161 -0.42 -11.14 2.84
CA GLY A 161 0.19 -12.44 2.59
C GLY A 161 1.69 -12.38 2.29
N LEU A 162 2.39 -11.33 2.72
CA LEU A 162 3.82 -11.17 2.48
C LEU A 162 4.61 -12.20 3.30
N THR A 163 5.53 -12.90 2.67
CA THR A 163 6.39 -13.90 3.31
C THR A 163 7.81 -13.37 3.54
N ALA A 164 8.50 -13.87 4.54
CA ALA A 164 9.88 -13.49 4.82
C ALA A 164 10.90 -13.93 3.73
N LYS A 165 10.43 -14.67 2.71
CA LYS A 165 11.28 -15.11 1.59
C LYS A 165 11.78 -13.91 0.77
N TYR A 166 10.92 -12.93 0.50
CA TYR A 166 11.21 -11.79 -0.37
C TYR A 166 11.37 -10.47 0.39
N GLY A 167 11.03 -10.43 1.66
CA GLY A 167 11.21 -9.22 2.44
C GLY A 167 10.60 -9.30 3.83
N LYS A 168 10.92 -8.31 4.64
CA LYS A 168 10.41 -8.24 6.01
C LYS A 168 10.50 -6.81 6.54
N VAL A 169 9.64 -6.51 7.50
CA VAL A 169 9.72 -5.30 8.31
C VAL A 169 10.64 -5.56 9.51
N VAL A 170 11.51 -4.63 9.82
CA VAL A 170 12.44 -4.74 10.94
C VAL A 170 12.56 -3.41 11.68
N SER A 171 12.79 -3.48 12.99
CA SER A 171 13.20 -2.32 13.77
C SER A 171 14.67 -1.99 13.52
N LYS A 172 15.02 -0.73 13.75
CA LYS A 172 16.39 -0.26 13.70
C LYS A 172 17.15 -0.72 14.95
#